data_cf27e324c9cf51217dae1726e1f192e1
#
_entry.id   cf27e324c9cf51217dae1726e1f192e1
#
_cell.length_a   1.000
_cell.length_b   1.000
_cell.length_c   1.000
_cell.angle_alpha   90.00
_cell.angle_beta   90.00
_cell.angle_gamma   90.00
#
_symmetry.space_group_name_H-M   'P 1'
#
loop_
_entity.id
_entity.type
_entity.pdbx_description
1 polymer ?
#
loop_
_entity_poly.entity_id
_entity_poly.type
_entity_poly.pdbx_seq_one_letter_code
_entity_poly.pdbx_strand_id
1 'polypeptide(L)'
;MFKLQSSKFPTENFIVGHMVNTNGTLATYLQDSGKLDSDLVQGREALSETLGLWMQYALEKNDRKMFEKSFELLTRYFMSEDGLVYWKLEPSGLSDVSTNATVDDLRIVGALFNAADLWGSKSYQETAVLISNFLTENNRSGNLLSDYYDARQDSPGDRVTLSYIDPSALADMARADAVPAEVYQSMIALLAGAPEQNGFYAKSFNIKTGQYQFDQEVNMIDQMLVAINLNRIEVNTRPLLHFIKKEFNEQGAILGRYNNKTKKPTVKYESPALYGLAIMYCVETGEEELALSMYTRMVQFRVDSVFSKHYGAYSINRQKDTHIFDNLIPLLAERKLYNAGLL
;
A
#
# COMPACT_ATOMS: atom_id res chain seq x y z
N MET A 1 -20.14 -24.72 0.47
CA MET A 1 -18.88 -24.94 -0.27
C MET A 1 -18.97 -24.14 -1.55
N PHE A 2 -18.46 -22.93 -1.59
CA PHE A 2 -18.51 -22.08 -2.78
C PHE A 2 -17.45 -22.59 -3.77
N LYS A 3 -17.87 -22.98 -4.99
CA LYS A 3 -16.95 -23.13 -6.10
C LYS A 3 -16.41 -21.74 -6.41
N LEU A 4 -15.21 -21.44 -5.92
CA LEU A 4 -14.44 -20.30 -6.40
C LEU A 4 -14.23 -20.51 -7.90
N GLN A 5 -14.77 -19.62 -8.74
CA GLN A 5 -14.32 -19.53 -10.12
C GLN A 5 -12.81 -19.25 -10.04
N SER A 6 -11.98 -20.15 -10.60
CA SER A 6 -10.54 -19.95 -10.58
C SER A 6 -10.21 -18.62 -11.26
N SER A 7 -9.49 -17.75 -10.56
CA SER A 7 -9.02 -16.51 -11.15
C SER A 7 -8.03 -16.81 -12.29
N LYS A 8 -7.97 -15.91 -13.27
CA LYS A 8 -6.93 -15.92 -14.30
C LYS A 8 -5.51 -15.83 -13.69
N PHE A 9 -5.38 -15.18 -12.53
CA PHE A 9 -4.08 -15.01 -11.87
C PHE A 9 -3.89 -16.05 -10.76
N PRO A 10 -2.84 -16.90 -10.85
CA PRO A 10 -2.54 -17.89 -9.84
C PRO A 10 -2.34 -17.31 -8.44
N THR A 11 -1.80 -16.09 -8.35
CA THR A 11 -1.55 -15.39 -7.08
C THR A 11 -2.84 -15.05 -6.35
N GLU A 12 -3.91 -14.65 -7.04
CA GLU A 12 -5.22 -14.45 -6.41
C GLU A 12 -5.73 -15.77 -5.79
N ASN A 13 -5.62 -16.86 -6.54
CA ASN A 13 -6.05 -18.19 -6.05
C ASN A 13 -5.22 -18.63 -4.83
N PHE A 14 -3.91 -18.35 -4.83
CA PHE A 14 -3.03 -18.62 -3.69
C PHE A 14 -3.45 -17.80 -2.46
N ILE A 15 -3.66 -16.50 -2.58
CA ILE A 15 -4.08 -15.64 -1.47
C ILE A 15 -5.40 -16.14 -0.88
N VAL A 16 -6.41 -16.34 -1.72
CA VAL A 16 -7.74 -16.78 -1.27
C VAL A 16 -7.70 -18.18 -0.65
N GLY A 17 -6.83 -19.06 -1.16
CA GLY A 17 -6.73 -20.45 -0.69
C GLY A 17 -5.89 -20.64 0.57
N HIS A 18 -4.95 -19.73 0.85
CA HIS A 18 -3.92 -19.97 1.88
C HIS A 18 -3.73 -18.83 2.87
N MET A 19 -4.03 -17.58 2.49
CA MET A 19 -3.75 -16.40 3.32
C MET A 19 -5.02 -15.79 3.93
N VAL A 20 -6.13 -16.51 3.94
CA VAL A 20 -7.36 -16.07 4.60
C VAL A 20 -7.45 -16.73 5.98
N ASN A 21 -7.73 -15.95 7.02
CA ASN A 21 -8.02 -16.39 8.37
C ASN A 21 -9.45 -16.96 8.48
N THR A 22 -9.75 -17.66 9.56
CA THR A 22 -11.07 -18.27 9.77
C THR A 22 -12.21 -17.26 9.85
N ASN A 23 -11.93 -16.02 10.28
CA ASN A 23 -12.87 -14.90 10.31
C ASN A 23 -12.98 -14.14 8.96
N GLY A 24 -12.22 -14.54 7.95
CA GLY A 24 -12.21 -13.93 6.62
C GLY A 24 -11.17 -12.83 6.39
N THR A 25 -10.48 -12.35 7.44
CA THR A 25 -9.39 -11.38 7.29
C THR A 25 -8.19 -11.98 6.57
N LEU A 26 -7.38 -11.16 5.91
CA LEU A 26 -6.16 -11.61 5.23
C LEU A 26 -4.99 -11.61 6.20
N ALA A 27 -4.28 -12.74 6.27
CA ALA A 27 -3.12 -12.92 7.10
C ALA A 27 -1.89 -12.24 6.51
N THR A 28 -1.06 -11.60 7.35
CA THR A 28 0.19 -10.96 6.92
C THR A 28 1.23 -11.96 6.47
N TYR A 29 1.41 -13.03 7.23
CA TYR A 29 2.30 -14.14 6.86
C TYR A 29 1.51 -15.42 6.62
N LEU A 30 2.05 -16.29 5.79
CA LEU A 30 1.47 -17.59 5.50
C LEU A 30 1.48 -18.50 6.74
N GLN A 31 2.58 -18.46 7.50
CA GLN A 31 2.78 -19.26 8.70
C GLN A 31 2.31 -18.52 9.96
N ASP A 32 1.91 -19.28 10.96
CA ASP A 32 1.62 -18.76 12.29
C ASP A 32 2.92 -18.62 13.09
N SER A 33 3.07 -17.53 13.86
CA SER A 33 4.25 -17.32 14.70
C SER A 33 4.10 -17.89 16.10
N GLY A 34 2.89 -18.15 16.53
CA GLY A 34 2.57 -18.59 17.90
C GLY A 34 2.85 -17.54 18.99
N LYS A 35 3.26 -16.34 18.62
CA LYS A 35 3.50 -15.19 19.50
C LYS A 35 2.87 -13.95 18.90
N LEU A 36 2.33 -13.09 19.74
CA LEU A 36 1.82 -11.78 19.35
C LEU A 36 2.69 -10.71 20.02
N ASP A 37 2.80 -9.55 19.36
CA ASP A 37 3.58 -8.42 19.82
C ASP A 37 2.82 -7.14 19.45
N SER A 38 2.65 -6.20 20.38
CA SER A 38 1.90 -4.96 20.13
C SER A 38 2.55 -4.05 19.08
N ASP A 39 3.87 -4.10 18.97
CA ASP A 39 4.64 -3.16 18.14
C ASP A 39 5.12 -3.77 16.81
N LEU A 40 5.12 -5.09 16.70
CA LEU A 40 5.58 -5.82 15.52
C LEU A 40 4.48 -6.71 14.95
N VAL A 41 4.44 -6.82 13.63
CA VAL A 41 3.53 -7.74 12.95
C VAL A 41 4.11 -9.14 12.93
N GLN A 42 3.34 -10.13 13.36
CA GLN A 42 3.78 -11.52 13.44
C GLN A 42 2.71 -12.50 12.92
N GLY A 43 3.18 -13.50 12.21
CA GLY A 43 2.33 -14.61 11.78
C GLY A 43 1.09 -14.16 11.02
N ARG A 44 -0.06 -14.66 11.43
CA ARG A 44 -1.32 -14.46 10.74
C ARG A 44 -2.14 -13.26 11.23
N GLU A 45 -1.53 -12.29 11.88
CA GLU A 45 -2.16 -11.01 12.16
C GLU A 45 -2.64 -10.35 10.86
N ALA A 46 -3.72 -9.57 10.94
CA ALA A 46 -4.31 -8.90 9.78
C ALA A 46 -4.07 -7.39 9.85
N LEU A 47 -3.71 -6.78 8.73
CA LEU A 47 -3.39 -5.36 8.64
C LEU A 47 -4.44 -4.59 7.83
N SER A 48 -4.71 -3.34 8.23
CA SER A 48 -5.47 -2.38 7.44
C SER A 48 -4.83 -2.12 6.08
N GLU A 49 -3.47 -2.15 5.99
CA GLU A 49 -2.72 -2.12 4.73
C GLU A 49 -3.20 -3.20 3.77
N THR A 50 -3.26 -4.43 4.25
CA THR A 50 -3.67 -5.59 3.44
C THR A 50 -5.12 -5.45 3.00
N LEU A 51 -6.00 -5.01 3.89
CA LEU A 51 -7.41 -4.78 3.58
C LEU A 51 -7.56 -3.71 2.49
N GLY A 52 -6.91 -2.58 2.64
CA GLY A 52 -6.95 -1.48 1.66
C GLY A 52 -6.42 -1.90 0.29
N LEU A 53 -5.30 -2.63 0.23
CA LEU A 53 -4.77 -3.18 -1.02
C LEU A 53 -5.72 -4.19 -1.68
N TRP A 54 -6.41 -5.02 -0.88
CA TRP A 54 -7.39 -5.97 -1.39
C TRP A 54 -8.64 -5.28 -1.93
N MET A 55 -9.07 -4.19 -1.28
CA MET A 55 -10.15 -3.33 -1.79
C MET A 55 -9.75 -2.68 -3.13
N GLN A 56 -8.53 -2.15 -3.25
CA GLN A 56 -8.01 -1.63 -4.52
C GLN A 56 -7.97 -2.70 -5.61
N TYR A 57 -7.54 -3.93 -5.28
CA TYR A 57 -7.55 -5.03 -6.23
C TYR A 57 -8.97 -5.39 -6.70
N ALA A 58 -9.95 -5.38 -5.79
CA ALA A 58 -11.35 -5.61 -6.12
C ALA A 58 -11.92 -4.54 -7.10
N LEU A 59 -11.53 -3.27 -6.93
CA LEU A 59 -11.86 -2.18 -7.86
C LEU A 59 -11.23 -2.40 -9.24
N GLU A 60 -9.93 -2.67 -9.29
CA GLU A 60 -9.21 -2.93 -10.55
C GLU A 60 -9.76 -4.14 -11.30
N LYS A 61 -10.28 -5.12 -10.57
CA LYS A 61 -10.94 -6.31 -11.11
C LYS A 61 -12.41 -6.05 -11.49
N ASN A 62 -12.99 -4.94 -11.03
CA ASN A 62 -14.43 -4.67 -11.07
C ASN A 62 -15.26 -5.77 -10.40
N ASP A 63 -14.75 -6.30 -9.27
CA ASP A 63 -15.38 -7.38 -8.49
C ASP A 63 -16.10 -6.81 -7.26
N ARG A 64 -17.34 -6.35 -7.47
CA ARG A 64 -18.18 -5.79 -6.41
C ARG A 64 -18.34 -6.74 -5.22
N LYS A 65 -18.49 -8.06 -5.44
CA LYS A 65 -18.68 -9.03 -4.35
C LYS A 65 -17.43 -9.17 -3.46
N MET A 66 -16.25 -9.10 -4.08
CA MET A 66 -14.99 -9.09 -3.34
C MET A 66 -14.87 -7.82 -2.51
N PHE A 67 -15.25 -6.67 -3.06
CA PHE A 67 -15.26 -5.40 -2.36
C PHE A 67 -16.26 -5.36 -1.20
N GLU A 68 -17.50 -5.83 -1.40
CA GLU A 68 -18.53 -5.95 -0.36
C GLU A 68 -18.03 -6.76 0.85
N LYS A 69 -17.37 -7.89 0.61
CA LYS A 69 -16.77 -8.68 1.69
C LYS A 69 -15.67 -7.92 2.44
N SER A 70 -14.83 -7.19 1.72
CA SER A 70 -13.79 -6.35 2.35
C SER A 70 -14.41 -5.23 3.18
N PHE A 71 -15.48 -4.63 2.69
CA PHE A 71 -16.25 -3.62 3.43
C PHE A 71 -16.90 -4.19 4.71
N GLU A 72 -17.45 -5.39 4.65
CA GLU A 72 -17.96 -6.10 5.85
C GLU A 72 -16.84 -6.36 6.87
N LEU A 73 -15.64 -6.73 6.42
CA LEU A 73 -14.50 -6.93 7.31
C LEU A 73 -14.02 -5.61 7.93
N LEU A 74 -13.98 -4.52 7.15
CA LEU A 74 -13.65 -3.19 7.64
C LEU A 74 -14.58 -2.80 8.79
N THR A 75 -15.88 -2.78 8.53
CA THR A 75 -16.89 -2.29 9.48
C THR A 75 -17.08 -3.20 10.69
N ARG A 76 -16.76 -4.49 10.57
CA ARG A 76 -16.94 -5.46 11.65
C ARG A 76 -15.73 -5.58 12.56
N TYR A 77 -14.51 -5.46 12.03
CA TYR A 77 -13.30 -5.81 12.78
C TYR A 77 -12.30 -4.68 12.89
N PHE A 78 -12.11 -3.89 11.81
CA PHE A 78 -11.05 -2.89 11.77
C PHE A 78 -11.49 -1.51 12.25
N MET A 79 -12.76 -1.18 12.17
CA MET A 79 -13.24 0.19 12.40
C MET A 79 -14.07 0.30 13.68
N SER A 80 -13.79 1.31 14.49
CA SER A 80 -14.64 1.73 15.61
C SER A 80 -15.85 2.54 15.12
N GLU A 81 -16.82 2.79 16.00
CA GLU A 81 -18.04 3.52 15.68
C GLU A 81 -17.77 4.98 15.29
N ASP A 82 -16.68 5.59 15.79
CA ASP A 82 -16.27 6.97 15.52
C ASP A 82 -15.34 7.10 14.30
N GLY A 83 -14.96 6.00 13.64
CA GLY A 83 -14.17 6.01 12.41
C GLY A 83 -12.67 5.76 12.56
N LEU A 84 -12.17 5.47 13.78
CA LEU A 84 -10.79 4.99 13.96
C LEU A 84 -10.63 3.64 13.26
N VAL A 85 -9.66 3.51 12.37
CA VAL A 85 -9.30 2.22 11.75
C VAL A 85 -8.06 1.65 12.43
N TYR A 86 -8.20 0.54 13.14
CA TYR A 86 -7.07 -0.14 13.79
C TYR A 86 -6.11 -0.68 12.73
N TRP A 87 -4.83 -0.30 12.82
CA TRP A 87 -3.86 -0.70 11.80
C TRP A 87 -3.57 -2.20 11.80
N LYS A 88 -3.81 -2.87 12.95
CA LYS A 88 -3.51 -4.29 13.14
C LYS A 88 -4.59 -5.00 13.97
N LEU A 89 -4.89 -6.24 13.59
CA LEU A 89 -5.75 -7.16 14.33
C LEU A 89 -5.02 -8.48 14.59
N GLU A 90 -5.28 -9.08 15.70
CA GLU A 90 -4.97 -10.49 15.93
C GLU A 90 -5.69 -11.40 14.90
N PRO A 91 -5.25 -12.65 14.71
CA PRO A 91 -5.95 -13.61 13.83
C PRO A 91 -7.41 -13.87 14.24
N SER A 92 -7.75 -13.61 15.50
CA SER A 92 -9.13 -13.68 16.06
C SER A 92 -10.06 -12.59 15.54
N GLY A 93 -9.51 -11.46 15.08
CA GLY A 93 -10.23 -10.24 14.70
C GLY A 93 -10.32 -9.21 15.83
N LEU A 94 -9.70 -9.46 16.98
CA LEU A 94 -9.58 -8.47 18.05
C LEU A 94 -8.39 -7.55 17.78
N SER A 95 -8.49 -6.29 18.21
CA SER A 95 -7.36 -5.34 18.18
C SER A 95 -6.74 -5.20 19.57
N ASP A 96 -5.42 -5.33 19.66
CA ASP A 96 -4.63 -5.02 20.85
C ASP A 96 -3.96 -3.63 20.77
N VAL A 97 -4.10 -2.96 19.61
CA VAL A 97 -3.55 -1.62 19.35
C VAL A 97 -4.60 -0.53 19.51
N SER A 98 -4.15 0.69 19.80
CA SER A 98 -4.98 1.90 19.92
C SER A 98 -4.70 2.92 18.83
N THR A 99 -3.91 2.55 17.84
CA THR A 99 -3.43 3.42 16.79
C THR A 99 -4.02 3.04 15.44
N ASN A 100 -4.14 4.04 14.57
CA ASN A 100 -4.35 3.88 13.14
C ASN A 100 -3.03 4.01 12.37
N ALA A 101 -3.08 3.87 11.05
CA ALA A 101 -2.01 4.21 10.13
C ALA A 101 -2.58 5.05 9.00
N THR A 102 -2.22 6.34 8.94
CA THR A 102 -2.79 7.30 7.97
C THR A 102 -2.66 6.84 6.53
N VAL A 103 -1.57 6.16 6.17
CA VAL A 103 -1.38 5.61 4.81
C VAL A 103 -2.44 4.57 4.46
N ASP A 104 -2.81 3.74 5.41
CA ASP A 104 -3.79 2.68 5.20
C ASP A 104 -5.20 3.24 5.19
N ASP A 105 -5.48 4.19 6.09
CA ASP A 105 -6.76 4.89 6.15
C ASP A 105 -7.02 5.65 4.84
N LEU A 106 -6.04 6.40 4.32
CA LEU A 106 -6.16 7.08 3.03
C LEU A 106 -6.40 6.09 1.88
N ARG A 107 -5.70 4.93 1.89
CA ARG A 107 -5.92 3.87 0.91
C ARG A 107 -7.34 3.31 0.95
N ILE A 108 -7.87 3.07 2.16
CA ILE A 108 -9.23 2.57 2.38
C ILE A 108 -10.25 3.64 1.98
N VAL A 109 -10.06 4.88 2.38
CA VAL A 109 -10.92 6.03 2.03
C VAL A 109 -11.00 6.22 0.52
N GLY A 110 -9.86 6.25 -0.17
CA GLY A 110 -9.82 6.34 -1.63
C GLY A 110 -10.54 5.17 -2.30
N ALA A 111 -10.34 3.94 -1.81
CA ALA A 111 -11.04 2.77 -2.33
C ALA A 111 -12.55 2.85 -2.10
N LEU A 112 -13.03 3.36 -0.95
CA LEU A 112 -14.44 3.53 -0.64
C LEU A 112 -15.10 4.60 -1.53
N PHE A 113 -14.48 5.76 -1.73
CA PHE A 113 -15.00 6.80 -2.62
C PHE A 113 -15.10 6.29 -4.07
N ASN A 114 -14.02 5.65 -4.57
CA ASN A 114 -14.03 5.07 -5.91
C ASN A 114 -15.12 3.98 -6.07
N ALA A 115 -15.33 3.15 -5.06
CA ALA A 115 -16.39 2.14 -5.06
C ALA A 115 -17.80 2.77 -5.01
N ALA A 116 -17.96 3.86 -4.24
CA ALA A 116 -19.22 4.61 -4.19
C ALA A 116 -19.56 5.19 -5.56
N ASP A 117 -18.60 5.80 -6.24
CA ASP A 117 -18.77 6.34 -7.59
C ASP A 117 -19.07 5.23 -8.61
N LEU A 118 -18.30 4.11 -8.55
CA LEU A 118 -18.42 3.02 -9.53
C LEU A 118 -19.73 2.24 -9.41
N TRP A 119 -20.21 2.00 -8.17
CA TRP A 119 -21.36 1.11 -7.92
C TRP A 119 -22.57 1.83 -7.31
N GLY A 120 -22.53 3.15 -7.13
CA GLY A 120 -23.64 3.96 -6.61
C GLY A 120 -23.99 3.64 -5.15
N SER A 121 -22.99 3.31 -4.32
CA SER A 121 -23.21 2.88 -2.93
C SER A 121 -23.08 4.03 -1.94
N LYS A 122 -24.21 4.43 -1.35
CA LYS A 122 -24.24 5.47 -0.31
C LYS A 122 -23.49 5.06 0.95
N SER A 123 -23.56 3.78 1.36
CA SER A 123 -22.88 3.29 2.54
C SER A 123 -21.34 3.36 2.42
N TYR A 124 -20.77 3.15 1.23
CA TYR A 124 -19.35 3.33 1.01
C TYR A 124 -18.94 4.79 1.15
N GLN A 125 -19.70 5.71 0.58
CA GLN A 125 -19.47 7.14 0.71
C GLN A 125 -19.56 7.60 2.16
N GLU A 126 -20.61 7.20 2.88
CA GLU A 126 -20.82 7.56 4.30
C GLU A 126 -19.66 7.04 5.18
N THR A 127 -19.20 5.82 4.95
CA THR A 127 -18.05 5.25 5.68
C THR A 127 -16.76 5.97 5.32
N ALA A 128 -16.53 6.30 4.04
CA ALA A 128 -15.37 7.10 3.63
C ALA A 128 -15.34 8.46 4.33
N VAL A 129 -16.47 9.14 4.39
CA VAL A 129 -16.60 10.43 5.10
C VAL A 129 -16.35 10.27 6.60
N LEU A 130 -16.86 9.21 7.23
CA LEU A 130 -16.65 8.96 8.66
C LEU A 130 -15.15 8.78 8.99
N ILE A 131 -14.43 7.95 8.24
CA ILE A 131 -12.98 7.75 8.42
C ILE A 131 -12.23 9.06 8.12
N SER A 132 -12.62 9.79 7.07
CA SER A 132 -12.00 11.07 6.70
C SER A 132 -12.14 12.13 7.80
N ASN A 133 -13.31 12.22 8.43
CA ASN A 133 -13.56 13.12 9.56
C ASN A 133 -12.70 12.74 10.75
N PHE A 134 -12.63 11.43 11.07
CA PHE A 134 -11.74 10.95 12.14
C PHE A 134 -10.28 11.37 11.89
N LEU A 135 -9.74 11.15 10.69
CA LEU A 135 -8.39 11.56 10.31
C LEU A 135 -8.19 13.08 10.47
N THR A 136 -9.15 13.86 10.01
CA THR A 136 -9.06 15.32 10.04
C THR A 136 -9.13 15.87 11.46
N GLU A 137 -9.88 15.25 12.34
CA GLU A 137 -10.05 15.68 13.73
C GLU A 137 -8.90 15.21 14.61
N ASN A 138 -8.41 13.96 14.43
CA ASN A 138 -7.51 13.31 15.38
C ASN A 138 -6.05 13.20 14.90
N ASN A 139 -5.80 12.89 13.62
CA ASN A 139 -4.43 12.76 13.07
C ASN A 139 -3.80 14.12 12.75
N ARG A 140 -4.54 15.20 12.92
CA ARG A 140 -4.13 16.54 12.51
C ARG A 140 -3.14 17.16 13.51
N SER A 141 -2.02 17.66 12.98
CA SER A 141 -1.08 18.52 13.69
C SER A 141 -0.86 19.79 12.86
N GLY A 142 -1.44 20.92 13.29
CA GLY A 142 -1.55 22.13 12.47
C GLY A 142 -2.42 21.85 11.23
N ASN A 143 -1.86 22.06 10.03
CA ASN A 143 -2.55 21.75 8.75
C ASN A 143 -2.01 20.47 8.09
N LEU A 144 -1.35 19.61 8.82
CA LEU A 144 -0.81 18.34 8.30
C LEU A 144 -1.47 17.15 9.00
N LEU A 145 -1.70 16.09 8.26
CA LEU A 145 -2.07 14.78 8.80
C LEU A 145 -0.77 14.02 9.11
N SER A 146 -0.56 13.64 10.36
CA SER A 146 0.58 12.85 10.80
C SER A 146 0.45 11.37 10.41
N ASP A 147 1.52 10.60 10.58
CA ASP A 147 1.56 9.18 10.21
C ASP A 147 0.53 8.32 10.95
N TYR A 148 0.12 8.72 12.15
CA TYR A 148 -0.83 7.99 13.00
C TYR A 148 -1.45 8.91 14.08
N TYR A 149 -2.51 8.41 14.71
CA TYR A 149 -3.08 8.89 15.97
C TYR A 149 -3.08 7.75 16.99
N ASP A 150 -2.75 8.05 18.23
CA ASP A 150 -2.82 7.10 19.35
C ASP A 150 -3.99 7.47 20.28
N ALA A 151 -5.06 6.67 20.26
CA ALA A 151 -6.26 6.90 21.05
C ALA A 151 -6.04 6.72 22.56
N ARG A 152 -4.98 5.99 23.01
CA ARG A 152 -4.64 5.90 24.43
C ARG A 152 -3.95 7.15 24.96
N GLN A 153 -3.15 7.79 24.09
CA GLN A 153 -2.42 9.01 24.42
C GLN A 153 -3.19 10.27 24.03
N ASP A 154 -4.29 10.12 23.31
CA ASP A 154 -5.08 11.20 22.72
C ASP A 154 -4.18 12.21 21.98
N SER A 155 -3.33 11.68 21.09
CA SER A 155 -2.35 12.53 20.40
C SER A 155 -1.97 12.00 19.03
N PRO A 156 -1.82 12.92 18.03
CA PRO A 156 -1.25 12.59 16.74
C PRO A 156 0.27 12.42 16.82
N GLY A 157 0.83 11.73 15.84
CA GLY A 157 2.28 11.68 15.62
C GLY A 157 2.88 13.04 15.28
N ASP A 158 4.21 13.10 15.22
CA ASP A 158 4.96 14.33 14.91
C ASP A 158 5.69 14.28 13.55
N ARG A 159 5.33 13.31 12.72
CA ARG A 159 5.95 13.04 11.43
C ARG A 159 4.90 12.86 10.34
N VAL A 160 5.25 13.27 9.13
CA VAL A 160 4.58 12.89 7.89
C VAL A 160 5.58 12.15 7.02
N THR A 161 5.40 10.86 6.83
CA THR A 161 6.16 10.04 5.87
C THR A 161 5.64 10.34 4.46
N LEU A 162 6.53 10.73 3.54
CA LEU A 162 6.09 11.22 2.22
C LEU A 162 5.41 10.14 1.37
N SER A 163 5.83 8.88 1.50
CA SER A 163 5.18 7.75 0.83
C SER A 163 3.76 7.47 1.35
N TYR A 164 3.35 8.07 2.47
CA TYR A 164 2.02 7.94 3.06
C TYR A 164 1.00 8.92 2.51
N ILE A 165 1.44 9.98 1.82
CA ILE A 165 0.55 11.00 1.25
C ILE A 165 -0.06 10.47 -0.04
N ASP A 166 -1.32 10.06 -0.01
CA ASP A 166 -2.08 9.70 -1.21
C ASP A 166 -2.87 10.93 -1.72
N PRO A 167 -2.41 11.61 -2.78
CA PRO A 167 -3.04 12.81 -3.28
C PRO A 167 -4.42 12.54 -3.89
N SER A 168 -4.66 11.33 -4.41
CA SER A 168 -5.95 10.97 -4.99
C SER A 168 -7.01 10.81 -3.90
N ALA A 169 -6.69 10.10 -2.82
CA ALA A 169 -7.60 9.97 -1.67
C ALA A 169 -7.88 11.34 -1.02
N LEU A 170 -6.86 12.18 -0.86
CA LEU A 170 -7.04 13.54 -0.33
C LEU A 170 -7.92 14.42 -1.24
N ALA A 171 -7.82 14.28 -2.55
CA ALA A 171 -8.70 14.98 -3.50
C ALA A 171 -10.16 14.49 -3.41
N ASP A 172 -10.37 13.17 -3.22
CA ASP A 172 -11.70 12.59 -2.99
C ASP A 172 -12.32 13.10 -1.68
N MET A 173 -11.53 13.15 -0.59
CA MET A 173 -11.93 13.75 0.69
C MET A 173 -12.34 15.22 0.53
N ALA A 174 -11.53 16.00 -0.22
CA ALA A 174 -11.83 17.42 -0.46
C ALA A 174 -13.10 17.61 -1.29
N ARG A 175 -13.34 16.78 -2.31
CA ARG A 175 -14.55 16.77 -3.12
C ARG A 175 -15.80 16.46 -2.30
N ALA A 176 -15.66 15.65 -1.26
CA ALA A 176 -16.73 15.26 -0.34
C ALA A 176 -16.89 16.19 0.87
N ASP A 177 -16.17 17.32 0.93
CA ASP A 177 -16.10 18.24 2.09
C ASP A 177 -15.70 17.52 3.41
N ALA A 178 -14.95 16.43 3.32
CA ALA A 178 -14.52 15.61 4.44
C ALA A 178 -13.09 15.92 4.92
N VAL A 179 -12.43 16.92 4.35
CA VAL A 179 -11.16 17.48 4.78
C VAL A 179 -11.15 19.00 4.57
N PRO A 180 -10.69 19.83 5.53
CA PRO A 180 -10.56 21.26 5.34
C PRO A 180 -9.61 21.60 4.19
N ALA A 181 -9.96 22.64 3.41
CA ALA A 181 -9.19 23.04 2.24
C ALA A 181 -7.72 23.34 2.55
N GLU A 182 -7.44 23.94 3.72
CA GLU A 182 -6.09 24.25 4.18
C GLU A 182 -5.28 22.99 4.51
N VAL A 183 -5.91 21.91 4.98
CA VAL A 183 -5.24 20.62 5.23
C VAL A 183 -4.90 19.96 3.89
N TYR A 184 -5.88 19.86 2.99
CA TYR A 184 -5.66 19.35 1.64
C TYR A 184 -4.50 20.08 0.94
N GLN A 185 -4.56 21.40 0.89
CA GLN A 185 -3.53 22.21 0.23
C GLN A 185 -2.16 22.02 0.87
N SER A 186 -2.08 21.95 2.21
CA SER A 186 -0.82 21.76 2.93
C SER A 186 -0.21 20.38 2.68
N MET A 187 -1.01 19.32 2.65
CA MET A 187 -0.54 17.96 2.35
C MET A 187 -0.04 17.85 0.90
N ILE A 188 -0.77 18.43 -0.06
CA ILE A 188 -0.32 18.46 -1.47
C ILE A 188 0.94 19.31 -1.64
N ALA A 189 1.01 20.49 -1.01
CA ALA A 189 2.19 21.34 -1.05
C ALA A 189 3.42 20.66 -0.42
N LEU A 190 3.22 19.93 0.69
CA LEU A 190 4.28 19.16 1.33
C LEU A 190 4.84 18.06 0.40
N LEU A 191 3.97 17.32 -0.27
CA LEU A 191 4.39 16.30 -1.23
C LEU A 191 5.06 16.92 -2.45
N ALA A 192 4.44 17.94 -3.07
CA ALA A 192 4.97 18.61 -4.26
C ALA A 192 6.32 19.30 -3.99
N GLY A 193 6.52 19.80 -2.77
CA GLY A 193 7.76 20.42 -2.31
C GLY A 193 8.82 19.43 -1.80
N ALA A 194 8.59 18.10 -1.93
CA ALA A 194 9.52 17.09 -1.45
C ALA A 194 10.90 17.26 -2.09
N PRO A 195 11.96 17.57 -1.30
CA PRO A 195 13.28 17.77 -1.88
C PRO A 195 13.88 16.44 -2.34
N GLU A 196 14.63 16.52 -3.42
CA GLU A 196 15.43 15.44 -3.97
C GLU A 196 16.90 15.62 -3.62
N GLN A 197 17.56 14.56 -3.21
CA GLN A 197 19.00 14.51 -3.02
C GLN A 197 19.59 13.28 -3.74
N ASN A 198 20.49 13.53 -4.69
CA ASN A 198 21.13 12.46 -5.47
C ASN A 198 20.15 11.57 -6.26
N GLY A 199 18.98 12.06 -6.65
CA GLY A 199 17.96 11.30 -7.37
C GLY A 199 16.99 10.53 -6.47
N PHE A 200 17.05 10.74 -5.14
CA PHE A 200 16.16 10.15 -4.17
C PHE A 200 15.42 11.23 -3.38
N TYR A 201 14.14 11.00 -3.12
CA TYR A 201 13.30 11.90 -2.32
C TYR A 201 13.60 11.80 -0.84
N ALA A 202 13.33 12.88 -0.10
CA ALA A 202 13.26 12.82 1.34
C ALA A 202 12.26 11.74 1.79
N LYS A 203 12.53 11.11 2.94
CA LYS A 203 11.65 10.08 3.49
C LYS A 203 10.43 10.68 4.18
N SER A 204 10.65 11.70 5.00
CA SER A 204 9.62 12.24 5.87
C SER A 204 9.83 13.72 6.14
N PHE A 205 8.80 14.32 6.72
CA PHE A 205 8.81 15.68 7.25
C PHE A 205 8.53 15.65 8.76
N ASN A 206 9.37 16.28 9.54
CA ASN A 206 9.14 16.44 10.98
C ASN A 206 8.29 17.69 11.22
N ILE A 207 7.09 17.51 11.75
CA ILE A 207 6.12 18.58 11.93
C ILE A 207 6.60 19.64 12.95
N LYS A 208 7.29 19.21 14.02
CA LYS A 208 7.78 20.11 15.09
C LYS A 208 8.92 21.00 14.62
N THR A 209 9.83 20.47 13.81
CA THR A 209 11.00 21.22 13.34
C THR A 209 10.78 21.90 12.00
N GLY A 210 9.75 21.53 11.26
CA GLY A 210 9.50 22.03 9.91
C GLY A 210 10.54 21.58 8.88
N GLN A 211 11.17 20.42 9.07
CA GLN A 211 12.28 19.99 8.23
C GLN A 211 12.02 18.62 7.59
N TYR A 212 12.41 18.52 6.32
CA TYR A 212 12.48 17.22 5.64
C TYR A 212 13.68 16.40 6.13
N GLN A 213 13.50 15.10 6.18
CA GLN A 213 14.50 14.15 6.63
C GLN A 213 14.82 13.14 5.53
N PHE A 214 16.09 12.89 5.32
CA PHE A 214 16.59 11.90 4.36
C PHE A 214 17.18 10.69 5.09
N ASP A 215 16.89 9.50 4.57
CA ASP A 215 17.59 8.29 5.00
C ASP A 215 18.96 8.20 4.34
N GLN A 216 19.95 7.72 5.07
CA GLN A 216 21.26 7.36 4.51
C GLN A 216 21.16 6.09 3.65
N GLU A 217 20.31 5.16 4.06
CA GLU A 217 19.95 3.94 3.36
C GLU A 217 18.50 4.04 2.86
N VAL A 218 18.38 4.32 1.59
CA VAL A 218 17.10 4.61 0.93
C VAL A 218 16.32 3.31 0.68
N ASN A 219 15.09 3.24 1.15
CA ASN A 219 14.16 2.15 0.85
C ASN A 219 13.46 2.41 -0.49
N MET A 220 13.62 1.51 -1.45
CA MET A 220 13.07 1.68 -2.80
C MET A 220 11.55 1.54 -2.86
N ILE A 221 10.90 0.82 -1.93
CA ILE A 221 9.43 0.80 -1.80
C ILE A 221 8.91 2.21 -1.52
N ASP A 222 9.48 2.90 -0.52
CA ASP A 222 9.10 4.28 -0.18
C ASP A 222 9.31 5.22 -1.39
N GLN A 223 10.44 5.10 -2.07
CA GLN A 223 10.76 5.93 -3.24
C GLN A 223 9.77 5.73 -4.39
N MET A 224 9.36 4.50 -4.66
CA MET A 224 8.36 4.20 -5.68
C MET A 224 7.00 4.77 -5.34
N LEU A 225 6.55 4.64 -4.08
CA LEU A 225 5.29 5.21 -3.62
C LEU A 225 5.29 6.74 -3.72
N VAL A 226 6.40 7.40 -3.31
CA VAL A 226 6.55 8.85 -3.49
C VAL A 226 6.50 9.23 -4.97
N ALA A 227 7.19 8.51 -5.84
CA ALA A 227 7.19 8.81 -7.28
C ALA A 227 5.81 8.63 -7.92
N ILE A 228 5.07 7.56 -7.58
CA ILE A 228 3.70 7.33 -8.04
C ILE A 228 2.81 8.52 -7.62
N ASN A 229 2.88 8.91 -6.35
CA ASN A 229 2.04 9.98 -5.80
C ASN A 229 2.42 11.37 -6.38
N LEU A 230 3.72 11.65 -6.58
CA LEU A 230 4.18 12.85 -7.27
C LEU A 230 3.73 12.90 -8.73
N ASN A 231 3.79 11.77 -9.45
CA ASN A 231 3.33 11.68 -10.83
C ASN A 231 1.84 12.02 -10.96
N ARG A 232 1.00 11.61 -9.99
CA ARG A 232 -0.44 11.89 -9.96
C ARG A 232 -0.79 13.37 -9.78
N ILE A 233 0.15 14.15 -9.22
CA ILE A 233 0.03 15.62 -9.12
C ILE A 233 0.95 16.34 -10.13
N GLU A 234 1.35 15.65 -11.20
CA GLU A 234 2.11 16.18 -12.32
C GLU A 234 3.49 16.75 -11.96
N VAL A 235 4.08 16.32 -10.84
CA VAL A 235 5.44 16.68 -10.46
C VAL A 235 6.43 15.77 -11.19
N ASN A 236 7.54 16.36 -11.68
CA ASN A 236 8.55 15.64 -12.44
C ASN A 236 9.27 14.55 -11.61
N THR A 237 9.11 13.29 -11.99
CA THR A 237 9.72 12.13 -11.35
C THR A 237 10.81 11.45 -12.18
N ARG A 238 11.24 12.10 -13.29
CA ARG A 238 12.27 11.57 -14.21
C ARG A 238 13.61 11.21 -13.55
N PRO A 239 14.12 11.92 -12.52
CA PRO A 239 15.38 11.53 -11.89
C PRO A 239 15.35 10.13 -11.31
N LEU A 240 14.30 9.76 -10.57
CA LEU A 240 14.14 8.41 -10.03
C LEU A 240 13.90 7.37 -11.15
N LEU A 241 13.08 7.71 -12.14
CA LEU A 241 12.87 6.85 -13.32
C LEU A 241 14.18 6.54 -14.04
N HIS A 242 15.03 7.57 -14.25
CA HIS A 242 16.34 7.39 -14.86
C HIS A 242 17.24 6.46 -14.03
N PHE A 243 17.26 6.64 -12.71
CA PHE A 243 18.00 5.76 -11.81
C PHE A 243 17.54 4.31 -11.95
N ILE A 244 16.23 4.06 -11.90
CA ILE A 244 15.63 2.72 -12.00
C ILE A 244 15.95 2.07 -13.36
N LYS A 245 15.78 2.83 -14.47
CA LYS A 245 16.12 2.36 -15.81
C LYS A 245 17.59 1.96 -15.91
N LYS A 246 18.48 2.80 -15.38
CA LYS A 246 19.93 2.54 -15.38
C LYS A 246 20.27 1.26 -14.61
N GLU A 247 19.81 1.17 -13.34
CA GLU A 247 20.07 -0.01 -12.51
C GLU A 247 19.53 -1.28 -13.16
N PHE A 248 18.30 -1.26 -13.66
CA PHE A 248 17.70 -2.44 -14.28
C PHE A 248 18.42 -2.85 -15.56
N ASN A 249 18.82 -1.90 -16.41
CA ASN A 249 19.54 -2.18 -17.66
C ASN A 249 20.97 -2.69 -17.41
N GLU A 250 21.68 -2.14 -16.42
CA GLU A 250 23.07 -2.49 -16.14
C GLU A 250 23.22 -3.75 -15.28
N GLN A 251 22.30 -3.96 -14.33
CA GLN A 251 22.37 -5.05 -13.35
C GLN A 251 21.35 -6.17 -13.58
N GLY A 252 20.33 -5.94 -14.44
CA GLY A 252 19.21 -6.85 -14.65
C GLY A 252 18.27 -6.94 -13.44
N ALA A 253 18.44 -6.06 -12.43
CA ALA A 253 17.72 -6.09 -11.18
C ALA A 253 17.65 -4.71 -10.51
N ILE A 254 16.63 -4.53 -9.64
CA ILE A 254 16.54 -3.44 -8.69
C ILE A 254 16.56 -4.03 -7.29
N LEU A 255 17.52 -3.59 -6.46
CA LEU A 255 17.66 -4.09 -5.10
C LEU A 255 16.82 -3.26 -4.11
N GLY A 256 16.49 -3.84 -2.97
CA GLY A 256 15.53 -3.25 -2.02
C GLY A 256 16.01 -1.94 -1.39
N ARG A 257 17.35 -1.73 -1.26
CA ARG A 257 17.90 -0.52 -0.64
C ARG A 257 19.21 -0.05 -1.27
N TYR A 258 19.43 1.27 -1.25
CA TYR A 258 20.62 1.93 -1.80
C TYR A 258 21.16 2.99 -0.83
N ASN A 259 22.48 3.17 -0.83
CA ASN A 259 23.09 4.28 -0.13
C ASN A 259 22.78 5.59 -0.87
N ASN A 260 22.24 6.57 -0.17
CA ASN A 260 21.80 7.86 -0.75
C ASN A 260 22.93 8.58 -1.50
N LYS A 261 24.15 8.62 -0.95
CA LYS A 261 25.27 9.38 -1.53
C LYS A 261 25.95 8.65 -2.69
N THR A 262 26.21 7.34 -2.51
CA THR A 262 27.00 6.55 -3.47
C THR A 262 26.16 5.89 -4.54
N LYS A 263 24.84 5.81 -4.34
CA LYS A 263 23.88 5.06 -5.17
C LYS A 263 24.21 3.56 -5.29
N LYS A 264 25.07 3.05 -4.43
CA LYS A 264 25.37 1.62 -4.41
C LYS A 264 24.35 0.88 -3.58
N PRO A 265 23.97 -0.34 -3.97
CA PRO A 265 23.07 -1.15 -3.16
C PRO A 265 23.70 -1.48 -1.80
N THR A 266 22.89 -1.45 -0.75
CA THR A 266 23.27 -1.79 0.63
C THR A 266 22.77 -3.18 1.03
N VAL A 267 21.90 -3.75 0.21
CA VAL A 267 21.34 -5.11 0.38
C VAL A 267 21.54 -5.93 -0.88
N LYS A 268 21.34 -7.25 -0.77
CA LYS A 268 21.47 -8.19 -1.89
C LYS A 268 20.14 -8.79 -2.33
N TYR A 269 19.04 -8.42 -1.67
CA TYR A 269 17.73 -8.95 -2.00
C TYR A 269 16.97 -8.05 -2.97
N GLU A 270 16.19 -8.68 -3.81
CA GLU A 270 15.14 -8.11 -4.63
C GLU A 270 13.78 -8.35 -3.95
N SER A 271 12.78 -7.51 -4.22
CA SER A 271 11.42 -7.70 -3.74
C SER A 271 10.44 -7.73 -4.90
N PRO A 272 9.57 -8.74 -5.03
CA PRO A 272 8.52 -8.74 -6.04
C PRO A 272 7.54 -7.58 -5.84
N ALA A 273 7.32 -7.11 -4.61
CA ALA A 273 6.53 -5.91 -4.36
C ALA A 273 7.19 -4.65 -4.94
N LEU A 274 8.51 -4.53 -4.84
CA LEU A 274 9.23 -3.41 -5.47
C LEU A 274 9.04 -3.41 -7.00
N TYR A 275 9.16 -4.58 -7.64
CA TYR A 275 8.87 -4.70 -9.07
C TYR A 275 7.42 -4.38 -9.39
N GLY A 276 6.47 -4.85 -8.57
CA GLY A 276 5.06 -4.52 -8.75
C GLY A 276 4.77 -3.02 -8.72
N LEU A 277 5.34 -2.28 -7.76
CA LEU A 277 5.25 -0.82 -7.70
C LEU A 277 5.91 -0.16 -8.92
N ALA A 278 7.10 -0.61 -9.32
CA ALA A 278 7.80 -0.09 -10.48
C ALA A 278 7.03 -0.32 -11.78
N ILE A 279 6.40 -1.50 -11.94
CA ILE A 279 5.52 -1.80 -13.07
C ILE A 279 4.32 -0.85 -13.10
N MET A 280 3.62 -0.67 -11.98
CA MET A 280 2.47 0.25 -11.90
C MET A 280 2.88 1.69 -12.26
N TYR A 281 4.01 2.14 -11.73
CA TYR A 281 4.59 3.44 -12.08
C TYR A 281 4.92 3.55 -13.58
N CYS A 282 5.55 2.53 -14.17
CA CYS A 282 5.88 2.51 -15.60
C CYS A 282 4.62 2.54 -16.48
N VAL A 283 3.55 1.82 -16.09
CA VAL A 283 2.25 1.89 -16.80
C VAL A 283 1.66 3.30 -16.73
N GLU A 284 1.68 3.94 -15.55
CA GLU A 284 1.16 5.31 -15.37
C GLU A 284 2.00 6.38 -16.12
N THR A 285 3.27 6.11 -16.39
CA THR A 285 4.19 7.04 -17.11
C THR A 285 4.40 6.70 -18.59
N GLY A 286 3.72 5.65 -19.11
CA GLY A 286 3.83 5.24 -20.52
C GLY A 286 5.10 4.48 -20.86
N GLU A 287 5.81 3.92 -19.88
CA GLU A 287 7.06 3.16 -20.03
C GLU A 287 6.79 1.66 -20.19
N GLU A 288 5.97 1.29 -21.17
CA GLU A 288 5.42 -0.07 -21.34
C GLU A 288 6.50 -1.15 -21.53
N GLU A 289 7.54 -0.89 -22.32
CA GLU A 289 8.64 -1.86 -22.54
C GLU A 289 9.38 -2.17 -21.23
N LEU A 290 9.61 -1.14 -20.42
CA LEU A 290 10.24 -1.31 -19.11
C LEU A 290 9.32 -2.07 -18.14
N ALA A 291 8.02 -1.76 -18.15
CA ALA A 291 7.02 -2.48 -17.35
C ALA A 291 7.02 -3.98 -17.67
N LEU A 292 7.01 -4.37 -18.95
CA LEU A 292 7.05 -5.77 -19.40
C LEU A 292 8.38 -6.47 -19.05
N SER A 293 9.49 -5.74 -19.15
CA SER A 293 10.81 -6.27 -18.78
C SER A 293 10.88 -6.54 -17.25
N MET A 294 10.36 -5.61 -16.43
CA MET A 294 10.25 -5.78 -14.98
C MET A 294 9.26 -6.88 -14.59
N TYR A 295 8.15 -7.00 -15.31
CA TYR A 295 7.22 -8.12 -15.12
C TYR A 295 7.89 -9.47 -15.35
N THR A 296 8.67 -9.59 -16.43
CA THR A 296 9.45 -10.81 -16.71
C THR A 296 10.41 -11.16 -15.57
N ARG A 297 11.00 -10.15 -14.91
CA ARG A 297 11.85 -10.36 -13.73
C ARG A 297 11.02 -10.72 -12.50
N MET A 298 9.92 -10.01 -12.25
CA MET A 298 9.03 -10.20 -11.10
C MET A 298 8.52 -11.65 -11.01
N VAL A 299 8.04 -12.20 -12.12
CA VAL A 299 7.46 -13.56 -12.14
C VAL A 299 8.46 -14.66 -11.83
N GLN A 300 9.76 -14.39 -11.90
CA GLN A 300 10.79 -15.36 -11.47
C GLN A 300 10.76 -15.65 -9.96
N PHE A 301 10.14 -14.78 -9.16
CA PHE A 301 9.94 -14.98 -7.72
C PHE A 301 8.66 -15.76 -7.41
N ARG A 302 7.85 -16.06 -8.41
CA ARG A 302 6.59 -16.79 -8.26
C ARG A 302 6.82 -18.30 -8.33
N VAL A 303 6.06 -19.04 -7.54
CA VAL A 303 6.02 -20.50 -7.63
C VAL A 303 5.12 -20.90 -8.80
N ASP A 304 5.72 -21.35 -9.89
CA ASP A 304 5.01 -21.69 -11.14
C ASP A 304 4.68 -23.17 -11.31
N SER A 305 5.15 -24.04 -10.41
CA SER A 305 4.80 -25.46 -10.46
C SER A 305 3.36 -25.70 -10.01
N VAL A 306 2.50 -26.12 -10.90
CA VAL A 306 1.08 -26.46 -10.61
C VAL A 306 0.94 -27.61 -9.60
N PHE A 307 1.98 -28.41 -9.40
CA PHE A 307 2.01 -29.47 -8.38
C PHE A 307 2.42 -28.97 -7.00
N SER A 308 2.87 -27.71 -6.89
CA SER A 308 3.20 -27.11 -5.60
C SER A 308 1.92 -26.69 -4.88
N LYS A 309 1.85 -26.97 -3.58
CA LYS A 309 0.79 -26.41 -2.72
C LYS A 309 0.86 -24.87 -2.62
N HIS A 310 1.97 -24.26 -2.99
CA HIS A 310 2.18 -22.83 -3.01
C HIS A 310 2.13 -22.23 -4.43
N TYR A 311 1.53 -22.94 -5.39
CA TYR A 311 1.39 -22.44 -6.76
C TYR A 311 0.77 -21.03 -6.77
N GLY A 312 1.43 -20.11 -7.44
CA GLY A 312 1.03 -18.71 -7.52
C GLY A 312 1.60 -17.79 -6.43
N ALA A 313 2.20 -18.34 -5.38
CA ALA A 313 2.82 -17.52 -4.33
C ALA A 313 4.12 -16.87 -4.80
N TYR A 314 4.34 -15.63 -4.39
CA TYR A 314 5.62 -14.94 -4.54
C TYR A 314 6.50 -15.10 -3.29
N SER A 315 7.83 -15.10 -3.47
CA SER A 315 8.84 -15.04 -2.41
C SER A 315 8.70 -16.07 -1.28
N ILE A 316 8.32 -17.32 -1.63
CA ILE A 316 8.35 -18.40 -0.63
C ILE A 316 9.77 -18.62 -0.15
N ASN A 317 10.01 -18.36 1.14
CA ASN A 317 11.30 -18.51 1.78
C ASN A 317 11.61 -19.97 2.18
N ARG A 318 12.79 -20.21 2.78
CA ARG A 318 13.22 -21.54 3.22
C ARG A 318 12.32 -22.14 4.30
N GLN A 319 11.67 -21.31 5.10
CA GLN A 319 10.71 -21.70 6.14
C GLN A 319 9.31 -22.00 5.57
N LYS A 320 9.15 -21.93 4.24
CA LYS A 320 7.89 -22.07 3.52
C LYS A 320 6.87 -21.01 3.90
N ASP A 321 7.36 -19.80 4.13
CA ASP A 321 6.58 -18.62 4.49
C ASP A 321 6.72 -17.52 3.44
N THR A 322 5.74 -16.63 3.37
CA THR A 322 5.73 -15.43 2.54
C THR A 322 4.90 -14.34 3.18
N HIS A 323 5.25 -13.10 2.89
CA HIS A 323 4.51 -11.91 3.32
C HIS A 323 3.42 -11.55 2.31
N ILE A 324 2.24 -11.17 2.77
CA ILE A 324 1.08 -10.84 1.92
C ILE A 324 1.39 -9.65 0.98
N PHE A 325 2.15 -8.66 1.41
CA PHE A 325 2.53 -7.50 0.60
C PHE A 325 3.31 -7.91 -0.65
N ASP A 326 4.24 -8.90 -0.52
CA ASP A 326 4.98 -9.47 -1.65
C ASP A 326 4.11 -10.32 -2.60
N ASN A 327 2.84 -10.53 -2.28
CA ASN A 327 1.86 -11.19 -3.13
C ASN A 327 0.81 -10.21 -3.67
N LEU A 328 0.31 -9.28 -2.84
CA LEU A 328 -0.74 -8.34 -3.25
C LEU A 328 -0.24 -7.27 -4.24
N ILE A 329 0.94 -6.70 -4.01
CA ILE A 329 1.48 -5.69 -4.93
C ILE A 329 1.80 -6.28 -6.31
N PRO A 330 2.44 -7.46 -6.43
CA PRO A 330 2.56 -8.16 -7.71
C PRO A 330 1.21 -8.45 -8.37
N LEU A 331 0.22 -8.90 -7.61
CA LEU A 331 -1.12 -9.17 -8.12
C LEU A 331 -1.80 -7.91 -8.67
N LEU A 332 -1.66 -6.77 -7.98
CA LEU A 332 -2.13 -5.46 -8.46
C LEU A 332 -1.42 -5.06 -9.76
N ALA A 333 -0.11 -5.26 -9.84
CA ALA A 333 0.66 -4.98 -11.05
C ALA A 333 0.24 -5.87 -12.23
N GLU A 334 0.04 -7.18 -12.00
CA GLU A 334 -0.49 -8.10 -13.01
C GLU A 334 -1.87 -7.64 -13.50
N ARG A 335 -2.73 -7.18 -12.60
CA ARG A 335 -4.05 -6.65 -12.95
C ARG A 335 -3.97 -5.35 -13.75
N LYS A 336 -3.10 -4.43 -13.36
CA LYS A 336 -2.86 -3.17 -14.09
C LYS A 336 -2.35 -3.42 -15.51
N LEU A 337 -1.37 -4.30 -15.67
CA LEU A 337 -0.87 -4.71 -17.00
C LEU A 337 -1.98 -5.32 -17.85
N TYR A 338 -2.81 -6.21 -17.27
CA TYR A 338 -3.94 -6.80 -17.96
C TYR A 338 -4.98 -5.76 -18.40
N ASN A 339 -5.33 -4.83 -17.52
CA ASN A 339 -6.28 -3.77 -17.81
C ASN A 339 -5.76 -2.80 -18.89
N ALA A 340 -4.43 -2.63 -18.98
CA ALA A 340 -3.75 -1.86 -20.03
C ALA A 340 -3.60 -2.65 -21.35
N GLY A 341 -4.01 -3.92 -21.43
CA GLY A 341 -3.88 -4.76 -22.63
C GLY A 341 -2.45 -5.24 -22.91
N LEU A 342 -1.58 -5.25 -21.89
CA LEU A 342 -0.18 -5.66 -21.98
C LEU A 342 0.04 -7.12 -21.55
N LEU A 343 -0.98 -7.81 -20.99
CA LEU A 343 -0.99 -9.24 -20.60
C LEU A 343 -2.21 -9.97 -21.17
#